data_34dd2fc0f9888ab3d13f08d0d775f1b8
#
_entry.id   34dd2fc0f9888ab3d13f08d0d775f1b8
#
_cell.length_a   1.000
_cell.length_b   1.000
_cell.length_c   1.000
_cell.angle_alpha   90.00
_cell.angle_beta   90.00
_cell.angle_gamma   90.00
#
_symmetry.space_group_name_H-M   'P 1'
#
loop_
_entity.id
_entity.type
_entity.pdbx_description
1 polymer ?
#
loop_
_entity_poly.entity_id
_entity_poly.type
_entity_poly.pdbx_seq_one_letter_code
_entity_poly.pdbx_strand_id
1 'polypeptide(L)'
;MKTLRLILGDQLNSKHSWFKEQSEEVIYCMFEMRQETDHVTHHIQKIIGFFAAMRDFSEQIKANNHKLIYFTLDDKNNKQDLAENLQFLIKEHKIKHFEYQLPDEYRLDQQLIKFCKSLEISSKTYDTEHFYTKRNDLKDFFKGKKQFLMESFYRDMRKKHDIL
;
A
#
# COMPACT_ATOMS: atom_id res chain seq x y z
N MET A 1 -8.97 19.69 0.71
CA MET A 1 -8.27 19.25 1.96
C MET A 1 -7.07 18.40 1.57
N LYS A 2 -5.86 18.85 1.92
CA LYS A 2 -4.63 18.12 1.51
C LYS A 2 -4.56 16.71 2.09
N THR A 3 -4.43 15.75 1.21
CA THR A 3 -4.39 14.31 1.52
C THR A 3 -3.04 13.71 1.13
N LEU A 4 -2.45 12.91 2.00
CA LEU A 4 -1.27 12.08 1.71
C LEU A 4 -1.71 10.64 1.50
N ARG A 5 -1.32 10.03 0.38
CA ARG A 5 -1.58 8.62 0.03
C ARG A 5 -0.29 7.83 0.01
N LEU A 6 -0.17 6.86 0.90
CA LEU A 6 0.98 5.94 0.92
C LEU A 6 0.74 4.79 -0.08
N ILE A 7 1.76 4.53 -0.91
CA ILE A 7 1.85 3.35 -1.77
C ILE A 7 3.06 2.54 -1.32
N LEU A 8 2.83 1.27 -0.99
CA LEU A 8 3.90 0.32 -0.64
C LEU A 8 4.48 -0.33 -1.89
N GLY A 9 5.68 -0.91 -1.76
CA GLY A 9 6.40 -1.49 -2.89
C GLY A 9 5.77 -2.73 -3.52
N ASP A 10 4.82 -3.37 -2.85
CA ASP A 10 4.00 -4.48 -3.34
C ASP A 10 2.62 -4.06 -3.87
N GLN A 11 2.31 -2.75 -3.88
CA GLN A 11 1.00 -2.19 -4.27
C GLN A 11 1.06 -1.44 -5.62
N LEU A 12 1.89 -1.90 -6.55
CA LEU A 12 2.18 -1.24 -7.82
C LEU A 12 1.08 -1.50 -8.89
N ASN A 13 -0.17 -1.13 -8.58
CA ASN A 13 -1.32 -1.30 -9.46
C ASN A 13 -1.75 0.06 -10.06
N SER A 14 -1.32 0.36 -11.28
CA SER A 14 -1.68 1.60 -11.99
C SER A 14 -3.18 1.70 -12.34
N LYS A 15 -3.94 0.58 -12.25
CA LYS A 15 -5.39 0.54 -12.48
C LYS A 15 -6.21 0.74 -11.20
N HIS A 16 -5.56 0.90 -10.04
CA HIS A 16 -6.24 1.15 -8.78
C HIS A 16 -7.13 2.39 -8.87
N SER A 17 -8.27 2.37 -8.20
CA SER A 17 -9.28 3.45 -8.21
C SER A 17 -8.71 4.82 -7.80
N TRP A 18 -7.63 4.84 -7.03
CA TRP A 18 -6.93 6.07 -6.64
C TRP A 18 -6.42 6.91 -7.82
N PHE A 19 -6.11 6.28 -8.95
CA PHE A 19 -5.52 6.93 -10.12
C PHE A 19 -6.55 7.28 -11.21
N LYS A 20 -7.85 7.03 -10.97
CA LYS A 20 -8.91 7.38 -11.92
C LYS A 20 -9.12 8.88 -12.06
N GLU A 21 -8.89 9.62 -10.98
CA GLU A 21 -9.11 11.07 -10.94
C GLU A 21 -7.83 11.78 -10.47
N GLN A 22 -7.49 12.86 -11.14
CA GLN A 22 -6.39 13.73 -10.74
C GLN A 22 -6.89 14.76 -9.74
N SER A 23 -6.09 15.07 -8.73
CA SER A 23 -6.41 16.08 -7.73
C SER A 23 -5.15 16.79 -7.26
N GLU A 24 -5.17 18.11 -7.32
CA GLU A 24 -4.11 18.96 -6.78
C GLU A 24 -3.96 18.86 -5.24
N GLU A 25 -5.00 18.40 -4.57
CA GLU A 25 -5.03 18.22 -3.11
C GLU A 25 -4.44 16.88 -2.65
N VAL A 26 -4.18 15.95 -3.57
CA VAL A 26 -3.65 14.62 -3.27
C VAL A 26 -2.16 14.55 -3.58
N ILE A 27 -1.38 14.13 -2.60
CA ILE A 27 0.04 13.83 -2.75
C ILE A 27 0.24 12.34 -2.46
N TYR A 28 0.81 11.63 -3.40
CA TYR A 28 1.24 10.24 -3.21
C TYR A 28 2.66 10.20 -2.64
N CYS A 29 2.99 9.18 -1.86
CA CYS A 29 4.35 8.95 -1.40
C CYS A 29 4.74 7.48 -1.49
N MET A 30 6.01 7.25 -1.82
CA MET A 30 6.67 5.94 -1.85
C MET A 30 8.09 6.07 -1.32
N PHE A 31 8.58 5.05 -0.64
CA PHE A 31 9.90 5.06 -0.01
C PHE A 31 10.65 3.76 -0.28
N GLU A 32 11.89 3.86 -0.77
CA GLU A 32 12.83 2.74 -0.73
C GLU A 32 13.42 2.66 0.68
N MET A 33 13.16 1.58 1.42
CA MET A 33 13.62 1.44 2.79
C MET A 33 14.34 0.12 3.02
N ARG A 34 15.35 0.13 3.86
CA ARG A 34 16.06 -1.09 4.29
C ARG A 34 15.16 -2.04 5.06
N GLN A 35 14.12 -1.55 5.71
CA GLN A 35 13.12 -2.38 6.38
C GLN A 35 12.54 -3.46 5.46
N GLU A 36 12.39 -3.18 4.15
CA GLU A 36 11.89 -4.12 3.15
C GLU A 36 12.92 -5.21 2.78
N THR A 37 14.20 -4.95 3.02
CA THR A 37 15.30 -5.80 2.54
C THR A 37 16.09 -6.49 3.64
N ASP A 38 16.06 -5.97 4.87
CA ASP A 38 16.98 -6.38 5.95
C ASP A 38 16.37 -7.39 6.92
N HIS A 39 15.05 -7.60 6.92
CA HIS A 39 14.39 -8.55 7.83
C HIS A 39 14.71 -10.03 7.53
N VAL A 40 15.07 -10.35 6.29
CA VAL A 40 15.64 -11.62 5.85
C VAL A 40 16.67 -11.37 4.75
N THR A 41 17.67 -12.26 4.62
CA THR A 41 18.64 -12.16 3.53
C THR A 41 17.96 -12.45 2.20
N HIS A 42 17.90 -11.45 1.34
CA HIS A 42 17.37 -11.56 -0.02
C HIS A 42 18.49 -11.65 -1.06
N HIS A 43 18.24 -12.36 -2.15
CA HIS A 43 19.14 -12.32 -3.30
C HIS A 43 19.16 -10.92 -3.91
N ILE A 44 20.35 -10.43 -4.29
CA ILE A 44 20.53 -9.06 -4.82
C ILE A 44 19.65 -8.76 -6.03
N GLN A 45 19.43 -9.71 -6.92
CA GLN A 45 18.54 -9.54 -8.08
C GLN A 45 17.10 -9.26 -7.67
N LYS A 46 16.61 -9.88 -6.56
CA LYS A 46 15.27 -9.59 -6.03
C LYS A 46 15.17 -8.15 -5.54
N ILE A 47 16.18 -7.68 -4.79
CA ILE A 47 16.22 -6.31 -4.27
C ILE A 47 16.26 -5.30 -5.42
N ILE A 48 17.13 -5.52 -6.40
CA ILE A 48 17.24 -4.65 -7.58
C ILE A 48 15.92 -4.64 -8.35
N GLY A 49 15.32 -5.80 -8.62
CA GLY A 49 14.05 -5.89 -9.33
C GLY A 49 12.91 -5.19 -8.59
N PHE A 50 12.87 -5.33 -7.27
CA PHE A 50 11.85 -4.69 -6.42
C PHE A 50 11.93 -3.15 -6.50
N PHE A 51 13.11 -2.58 -6.26
CA PHE A 51 13.26 -1.12 -6.34
C PHE A 51 13.16 -0.59 -7.77
N ALA A 52 13.62 -1.35 -8.78
CA ALA A 52 13.43 -0.96 -10.18
C ALA A 52 11.94 -0.87 -10.55
N ALA A 53 11.12 -1.83 -10.11
CA ALA A 53 9.67 -1.81 -10.32
C ALA A 53 9.01 -0.60 -9.61
N MET A 54 9.44 -0.29 -8.39
CA MET A 54 8.94 0.90 -7.65
C MET A 54 9.29 2.19 -8.40
N ARG A 55 10.50 2.32 -8.91
CA ARG A 55 10.95 3.51 -9.68
C ARG A 55 10.17 3.66 -10.98
N ASP A 56 10.03 2.58 -11.74
CA ASP A 56 9.25 2.59 -12.98
C ASP A 56 7.79 3.01 -12.71
N PHE A 57 7.17 2.41 -11.70
CA PHE A 57 5.83 2.78 -11.27
C PHE A 57 5.73 4.26 -10.86
N SER A 58 6.71 4.79 -10.15
CA SER A 58 6.74 6.20 -9.75
C SER A 58 6.75 7.14 -10.96
N GLU A 59 7.52 6.80 -11.99
CA GLU A 59 7.56 7.59 -13.23
C GLU A 59 6.24 7.50 -14.01
N GLN A 60 5.60 6.33 -14.06
CA GLN A 60 4.27 6.18 -14.66
C GLN A 60 3.22 7.06 -13.97
N ILE A 61 3.20 7.10 -12.63
CA ILE A 61 2.26 7.92 -11.85
C ILE A 61 2.50 9.42 -12.08
N LYS A 62 3.75 9.85 -12.11
CA LYS A 62 4.13 11.25 -12.42
C LYS A 62 3.76 11.63 -13.86
N ALA A 63 4.01 10.74 -14.83
CA ALA A 63 3.66 10.94 -16.24
C ALA A 63 2.15 11.12 -16.45
N ASN A 64 1.32 10.54 -15.57
CA ASN A 64 -0.12 10.70 -15.53
C ASN A 64 -0.56 11.95 -14.70
N ASN A 65 0.34 12.89 -14.45
CA ASN A 65 0.10 14.15 -13.74
C ASN A 65 -0.37 14.00 -12.28
N HIS A 66 -0.06 12.88 -11.62
CA HIS A 66 -0.25 12.76 -10.19
C HIS A 66 0.97 13.30 -9.44
N LYS A 67 0.74 14.03 -8.36
CA LYS A 67 1.81 14.51 -7.46
C LYS A 67 2.35 13.36 -6.64
N LEU A 68 3.56 12.90 -6.90
CA LEU A 68 4.20 11.83 -6.17
C LEU A 68 5.56 12.24 -5.63
N ILE A 69 5.78 12.01 -4.34
CA ILE A 69 7.05 12.13 -3.64
C ILE A 69 7.64 10.72 -3.53
N TYR A 70 8.83 10.55 -4.08
CA TYR A 70 9.55 9.29 -4.07
C TYR A 70 10.90 9.48 -3.40
N PHE A 71 11.16 8.76 -2.31
CA PHE A 71 12.46 8.75 -1.66
C PHE A 71 13.23 7.50 -2.07
N THR A 72 14.36 7.70 -2.74
CA THR A 72 15.31 6.62 -3.00
C THR A 72 16.02 6.18 -1.73
N LEU A 73 16.70 5.05 -1.77
CA LEU A 73 17.41 4.48 -0.62
C LEU A 73 18.48 5.44 -0.05
N ASP A 74 19.09 6.25 -0.92
CA ASP A 74 20.17 7.21 -0.62
C ASP A 74 19.66 8.66 -0.51
N ASP A 75 18.35 8.91 -0.61
CA ASP A 75 17.79 10.26 -0.45
C ASP A 75 18.04 10.77 0.98
N LYS A 76 18.57 11.99 1.09
CA LYS A 76 18.90 12.64 2.36
C LYS A 76 17.68 12.83 3.29
N ASN A 77 16.49 12.93 2.72
CA ASN A 77 15.23 13.06 3.46
C ASN A 77 14.67 11.73 3.91
N ASN A 78 15.17 10.62 3.34
CA ASN A 78 14.72 9.27 3.70
C ASN A 78 15.28 8.86 5.07
N LYS A 79 14.42 8.81 6.08
CA LYS A 79 14.77 8.45 7.46
C LYS A 79 14.98 6.96 7.66
N GLN A 80 14.78 6.14 6.64
CA GLN A 80 14.82 4.68 6.71
C GLN A 80 13.84 4.08 7.75
N ASP A 81 12.84 4.86 8.16
CA ASP A 81 11.72 4.47 9.01
C ASP A 81 10.41 5.00 8.40
N LEU A 82 9.41 4.11 8.28
CA LEU A 82 8.15 4.44 7.62
C LEU A 82 7.39 5.54 8.35
N ALA A 83 7.31 5.44 9.68
CA ALA A 83 6.57 6.40 10.49
C ALA A 83 7.24 7.79 10.47
N GLU A 84 8.56 7.84 10.55
CA GLU A 84 9.32 9.10 10.48
C GLU A 84 9.20 9.77 9.11
N ASN A 85 9.29 9.00 8.02
CA ASN A 85 9.07 9.51 6.66
C ASN A 85 7.66 10.08 6.50
N LEU A 86 6.64 9.36 6.97
CA LEU A 86 5.26 9.83 6.90
C LEU A 86 5.04 11.08 7.75
N GLN A 87 5.53 11.12 8.98
CA GLN A 87 5.44 12.31 9.87
C GLN A 87 6.13 13.52 9.25
N PHE A 88 7.31 13.33 8.66
CA PHE A 88 8.02 14.39 7.94
C PHE A 88 7.15 14.98 6.82
N LEU A 89 6.59 14.14 5.95
CA LEU A 89 5.73 14.61 4.84
C LEU A 89 4.43 15.25 5.32
N ILE A 90 3.79 14.68 6.35
CA ILE A 90 2.56 15.23 6.94
C ILE A 90 2.81 16.67 7.42
N LYS A 91 3.91 16.90 8.11
CA LYS A 91 4.29 18.21 8.64
C LYS A 91 4.70 19.17 7.52
N GLU A 92 5.59 18.77 6.63
CA GLU A 92 6.16 19.58 5.55
C GLU A 92 5.06 20.09 4.60
N HIS A 93 4.14 19.21 4.20
CA HIS A 93 3.08 19.54 3.26
C HIS A 93 1.78 19.99 3.92
N LYS A 94 1.73 20.12 5.26
CA LYS A 94 0.54 20.52 6.04
C LYS A 94 -0.66 19.64 5.72
N ILE A 95 -0.44 18.31 5.69
CA ILE A 95 -1.46 17.30 5.41
C ILE A 95 -2.53 17.32 6.51
N LYS A 96 -3.78 17.11 6.10
CA LYS A 96 -4.94 17.05 7.00
C LYS A 96 -5.66 15.70 6.98
N HIS A 97 -5.33 14.85 6.02
CA HIS A 97 -5.90 13.52 5.88
C HIS A 97 -4.85 12.54 5.36
N PHE A 98 -4.74 11.35 5.98
CA PHE A 98 -3.81 10.31 5.58
C PHE A 98 -4.57 9.10 5.06
N GLU A 99 -4.17 8.57 3.92
CA GLU A 99 -4.76 7.38 3.31
C GLU A 99 -3.68 6.37 2.96
N TYR A 100 -4.01 5.08 3.13
CA TYR A 100 -3.15 3.98 2.69
C TYR A 100 -3.98 2.78 2.24
N GLN A 101 -3.40 1.97 1.36
CA GLN A 101 -3.96 0.68 0.99
C GLN A 101 -3.56 -0.35 2.06
N LEU A 102 -4.49 -1.24 2.40
CA LEU A 102 -4.27 -2.26 3.43
C LEU A 102 -3.08 -3.15 3.06
N PRO A 103 -2.02 -3.23 3.88
CA PRO A 103 -0.88 -4.11 3.61
C PRO A 103 -1.28 -5.59 3.67
N ASP A 104 -0.62 -6.42 2.88
CA ASP A 104 -0.78 -7.87 2.93
C ASP A 104 0.10 -8.50 4.02
N GLU A 105 1.13 -7.80 4.48
CA GLU A 105 1.98 -8.24 5.56
C GLU A 105 1.44 -7.79 6.93
N TYR A 106 1.28 -8.75 7.86
CA TYR A 106 0.71 -8.49 9.19
C TYR A 106 1.51 -7.47 10.02
N ARG A 107 2.85 -7.54 10.03
CA ARG A 107 3.69 -6.60 10.82
C ARG A 107 3.48 -5.16 10.34
N LEU A 108 3.49 -4.96 9.03
CA LEU A 108 3.30 -3.64 8.42
C LEU A 108 1.87 -3.12 8.65
N ASP A 109 0.88 -4.01 8.58
CA ASP A 109 -0.52 -3.67 8.92
C ASP A 109 -0.63 -3.16 10.37
N GLN A 110 -0.03 -3.87 11.34
CA GLN A 110 -0.02 -3.43 12.74
C GLN A 110 0.78 -2.13 12.94
N GLN A 111 1.88 -1.94 12.23
CA GLN A 111 2.67 -0.71 12.26
C GLN A 111 1.84 0.49 11.79
N LEU A 112 1.15 0.37 10.66
CA LEU A 112 0.30 1.43 10.12
C LEU A 112 -0.94 1.70 10.99
N ILE A 113 -1.56 0.67 11.57
CA ILE A 113 -2.66 0.84 12.55
C ILE A 113 -2.17 1.63 13.76
N LYS A 114 -1.00 1.28 14.31
CA LYS A 114 -0.40 2.00 15.45
C LYS A 114 -0.06 3.44 15.07
N PHE A 115 0.53 3.64 13.90
CA PHE A 115 0.86 4.96 13.37
C PHE A 115 -0.39 5.84 13.25
N CYS A 116 -1.46 5.34 12.62
CA CYS A 116 -2.71 6.09 12.47
C CYS A 116 -3.34 6.50 13.81
N LYS A 117 -3.24 5.63 14.85
CA LYS A 117 -3.72 5.97 16.20
C LYS A 117 -2.93 7.10 16.87
N SER A 118 -1.67 7.33 16.46
CA SER A 118 -0.83 8.41 16.99
C SER A 118 -0.99 9.73 16.25
N LEU A 119 -1.71 9.75 15.12
CA LEU A 119 -1.92 10.95 14.33
C LEU A 119 -3.01 11.85 14.92
N GLU A 120 -2.80 13.16 14.86
CA GLU A 120 -3.82 14.18 15.17
C GLU A 120 -4.74 14.51 13.97
N ILE A 121 -4.49 13.88 12.82
CA ILE A 121 -5.26 14.05 11.59
C ILE A 121 -6.10 12.81 11.31
N SER A 122 -7.14 12.95 10.50
CA SER A 122 -7.97 11.83 10.10
C SER A 122 -7.21 10.86 9.18
N SER A 123 -7.55 9.58 9.24
CA SER A 123 -6.99 8.55 8.36
C SER A 123 -8.07 7.63 7.82
N LYS A 124 -7.82 7.06 6.62
CA LYS A 124 -8.70 6.11 5.98
C LYS A 124 -7.89 5.02 5.27
N THR A 125 -8.42 3.80 5.27
CA THR A 125 -7.84 2.65 4.58
C THR A 125 -8.63 2.28 3.34
N TYR A 126 -7.93 1.74 2.33
CA TYR A 126 -8.51 1.26 1.08
C TYR A 126 -8.06 -0.16 0.81
N ASP A 127 -8.83 -0.88 0.01
CA ASP A 127 -8.44 -2.17 -0.54
C ASP A 127 -7.34 -1.97 -1.60
N THR A 128 -6.48 -2.95 -1.81
CA THR A 128 -5.44 -2.92 -2.86
C THR A 128 -6.00 -3.14 -4.27
N GLU A 129 -7.21 -3.68 -4.38
CA GLU A 129 -7.89 -4.00 -5.63
C GLU A 129 -7.11 -4.99 -6.53
N HIS A 130 -6.10 -5.70 -6.01
CA HIS A 130 -5.33 -6.67 -6.77
C HIS A 130 -5.73 -8.14 -6.50
N PHE A 131 -6.66 -8.37 -5.56
CA PHE A 131 -7.28 -9.67 -5.32
C PHE A 131 -8.75 -9.69 -5.74
N TYR A 132 -9.24 -10.86 -6.09
CA TYR A 132 -10.68 -11.08 -6.32
C TYR A 132 -11.51 -10.99 -5.04
N THR A 133 -10.86 -11.05 -3.87
CA THR A 133 -11.48 -11.04 -2.54
C THR A 133 -11.10 -9.79 -1.76
N LYS A 134 -12.01 -9.33 -0.93
CA LYS A 134 -11.72 -8.36 0.12
C LYS A 134 -11.19 -9.09 1.36
N ARG A 135 -10.50 -8.36 2.24
CA ARG A 135 -9.88 -8.90 3.47
C ARG A 135 -10.81 -9.76 4.33
N ASN A 136 -12.10 -9.47 4.39
CA ASN A 136 -13.06 -10.17 5.22
C ASN A 136 -13.84 -11.29 4.50
N ASP A 137 -13.76 -11.41 3.19
CA ASP A 137 -14.55 -12.35 2.40
C ASP A 137 -14.36 -13.81 2.86
N LEU A 138 -13.13 -14.20 3.17
CA LEU A 138 -12.82 -15.55 3.67
C LEU A 138 -13.46 -15.81 5.04
N LYS A 139 -13.38 -14.84 5.95
CA LYS A 139 -13.99 -14.93 7.28
C LYS A 139 -15.51 -15.03 7.18
N ASP A 140 -16.11 -14.21 6.33
CA ASP A 140 -17.56 -14.16 6.15
C ASP A 140 -18.09 -15.45 5.50
N PHE A 141 -17.36 -15.98 4.51
CA PHE A 141 -17.69 -17.25 3.87
C PHE A 141 -17.68 -18.43 4.83
N PHE A 142 -16.73 -18.47 5.76
CA PHE A 142 -16.62 -19.57 6.72
C PHE A 142 -17.39 -19.36 8.02
N LYS A 143 -18.06 -18.24 8.19
CA LYS A 143 -18.85 -17.95 9.39
C LYS A 143 -19.90 -19.03 9.63
N GLY A 144 -19.87 -19.66 10.82
CA GLY A 144 -20.80 -20.72 11.22
C GLY A 144 -20.52 -22.10 10.59
N LYS A 145 -19.49 -22.26 9.77
CA LYS A 145 -19.11 -23.56 9.21
C LYS A 145 -18.22 -24.33 10.19
N LYS A 146 -18.47 -25.63 10.33
CA LYS A 146 -17.66 -26.52 11.18
C LYS A 146 -16.30 -26.86 10.58
N GLN A 147 -16.17 -26.80 9.25
CA GLN A 147 -14.94 -27.13 8.51
C GLN A 147 -14.61 -25.99 7.56
N PHE A 148 -13.31 -25.67 7.52
CA PHE A 148 -12.76 -24.62 6.64
C PHE A 148 -12.11 -25.25 5.41
N LEU A 149 -12.94 -25.76 4.49
CA LEU A 149 -12.46 -26.38 3.26
C LEU A 149 -12.24 -25.30 2.19
N MET A 150 -10.97 -25.00 1.88
CA MET A 150 -10.60 -24.03 0.86
C MET A 150 -11.17 -24.36 -0.52
N GLU A 151 -11.35 -25.65 -0.83
CA GLU A 151 -12.00 -26.09 -2.07
C GLU A 151 -13.40 -25.51 -2.24
N SER A 152 -14.21 -25.47 -1.17
CA SER A 152 -15.55 -24.87 -1.23
C SER A 152 -15.52 -23.37 -1.43
N PHE A 153 -14.57 -22.66 -0.81
CA PHE A 153 -14.33 -21.24 -1.05
C PHE A 153 -13.87 -20.98 -2.48
N TYR A 154 -12.92 -21.76 -2.97
CA TYR A 154 -12.42 -21.67 -4.33
C TYR A 154 -13.53 -21.86 -5.38
N ARG A 155 -14.41 -22.85 -5.20
CA ARG A 155 -15.57 -23.07 -6.09
C ARG A 155 -16.56 -21.90 -6.06
N ASP A 156 -16.80 -21.32 -4.88
CA ASP A 156 -17.64 -20.14 -4.74
C ASP A 156 -17.07 -18.94 -5.49
N MET A 157 -15.78 -18.69 -5.35
CA MET A 157 -15.07 -17.63 -6.05
C MET A 157 -15.10 -17.79 -7.58
N ARG A 158 -14.90 -19.03 -8.08
CA ARG A 158 -15.03 -19.32 -9.50
C ARG A 158 -16.41 -18.98 -10.06
N LYS A 159 -17.48 -19.36 -9.33
CA LYS A 159 -18.85 -19.03 -9.73
C LYS A 159 -19.12 -17.53 -9.67
N LYS A 160 -18.65 -16.85 -8.61
CA LYS A 160 -18.86 -15.42 -8.39
C LYS A 160 -18.20 -14.56 -9.47
N HIS A 161 -17.04 -14.99 -9.99
CA HIS A 161 -16.24 -14.25 -10.96
C HIS A 161 -16.28 -14.84 -12.39
N ASP A 162 -17.17 -15.83 -12.61
CA ASP A 162 -17.33 -16.51 -13.91
C ASP A 162 -15.99 -17.03 -14.48
N ILE A 163 -15.19 -17.67 -13.63
CA ILE A 163 -13.90 -18.25 -14.01
C ILE A 163 -14.05 -19.77 -14.10
N LEU A 164 -14.17 -20.33 -15.34
CA LEU A 164 -14.20 -21.77 -15.68
C LEU A 164 -15.20 -22.64 -14.87
#